data_d148775b7ffe7484c61aafe1af6ef29d
#
_entry.id   d148775b7ffe7484c61aafe1af6ef29d
#
_cell.length_a   1.000
_cell.length_b   1.000
_cell.length_c   1.000
_cell.angle_alpha   90.00
_cell.angle_beta   90.00
_cell.angle_gamma   90.00
#
_symmetry.space_group_name_H-M   'P 1'
#
loop_
_entity.id
_entity.type
_entity.pdbx_description
1 polymer ?
#
loop_
_entity_poly.entity_id
_entity_poly.type
_entity_poly.pdbx_seq_one_letter_code
_entity_poly.pdbx_strand_id
1 'polypeptide(L)'
;MPTYRRAGLAAALAAAPFALAYRFALVYRVRAGYPRQHPPIVTPDAFGLPYETVEVPTVLGQVLPGWFIPARDGAPGPGVALVHGWESARDRTLPNARFLHAAGFHVLTVDIRGHGANPPEELPVSAGEFGADARAAFRGLMARPEVTSGAILGHSMGSVGAVLAAAAEPDVRALVATATPADPYRLTRETFRLAHLPLPDPIAYPLAWLTTRVYLRPRRHRVLDVSASRAIARFRGPILLVHGALDDVVPVAHLRRLEASARGARSAAAGAAIRSLVLDEGRHSWMYEFPAYRRAVASFLAEALGGPLTPDEAGEVAASVSVERIPDAETRFAAVAAEPGGFRTLARIARPGALDPPSTLDP
;
A
#
# COMPACT_ATOMS: atom_id res chain seq x y z
N MET A 1 -55.35 6.35 13.78
CA MET A 1 -54.05 6.75 14.38
C MET A 1 -53.88 8.22 14.19
N PRO A 2 -53.41 8.99 15.21
CA PRO A 2 -53.19 10.42 15.08
C PRO A 2 -52.14 10.70 13.97
N THR A 3 -52.33 11.78 13.23
CA THR A 3 -51.50 12.18 12.06
C THR A 3 -50.00 12.29 12.38
N TYR A 4 -49.63 12.72 13.59
CA TYR A 4 -48.24 12.80 14.06
C TYR A 4 -47.55 11.44 14.18
N ARG A 5 -48.27 10.37 14.57
CA ARG A 5 -47.72 9.01 14.61
C ARG A 5 -47.41 8.47 13.22
N ARG A 6 -48.27 8.76 12.23
CA ARG A 6 -48.05 8.38 10.84
C ARG A 6 -46.86 9.15 10.23
N ALA A 7 -46.77 10.45 10.52
CA ALA A 7 -45.65 11.28 10.10
C ALA A 7 -44.30 10.81 10.72
N GLY A 8 -44.29 10.48 12.02
CA GLY A 8 -43.14 9.94 12.71
C GLY A 8 -42.67 8.60 12.15
N LEU A 9 -43.62 7.68 11.84
CA LEU A 9 -43.27 6.40 11.21
C LEU A 9 -42.70 6.59 9.80
N ALA A 10 -43.30 7.47 8.99
CA ALA A 10 -42.80 7.78 7.68
C ALA A 10 -41.38 8.38 7.73
N ALA A 11 -41.12 9.30 8.66
CA ALA A 11 -39.78 9.88 8.85
C ALA A 11 -38.76 8.81 9.29
N ALA A 12 -39.14 7.93 10.22
CA ALA A 12 -38.26 6.82 10.65
C ALA A 12 -37.94 5.84 9.52
N LEU A 13 -38.95 5.48 8.71
CA LEU A 13 -38.76 4.62 7.54
C LEU A 13 -37.84 5.28 6.47
N ALA A 14 -37.99 6.59 6.26
CA ALA A 14 -37.16 7.33 5.36
C ALA A 14 -35.70 7.45 5.87
N ALA A 15 -35.49 7.56 7.17
CA ALA A 15 -34.16 7.66 7.78
C ALA A 15 -33.45 6.30 7.93
N ALA A 16 -34.19 5.20 7.98
CA ALA A 16 -33.65 3.86 8.23
C ALA A 16 -32.52 3.45 7.27
N PRO A 17 -32.62 3.62 5.93
CA PRO A 17 -31.55 3.23 5.02
C PRO A 17 -30.26 4.02 5.26
N PHE A 18 -30.35 5.30 5.62
CA PHE A 18 -29.18 6.14 5.94
C PHE A 18 -28.54 5.71 7.26
N ALA A 19 -29.34 5.39 8.28
CA ALA A 19 -28.85 4.88 9.55
C ALA A 19 -28.15 3.52 9.37
N LEU A 20 -28.71 2.63 8.55
CA LEU A 20 -28.11 1.34 8.22
C LEU A 20 -26.81 1.52 7.46
N ALA A 21 -26.75 2.39 6.47
CA ALA A 21 -25.53 2.67 5.70
C ALA A 21 -24.43 3.27 6.61
N TYR A 22 -24.80 4.17 7.52
CA TYR A 22 -23.85 4.75 8.48
C TYR A 22 -23.35 3.71 9.48
N ARG A 23 -24.26 2.87 10.03
CA ARG A 23 -23.88 1.75 10.91
C ARG A 23 -22.94 0.77 10.18
N PHE A 24 -23.24 0.42 8.94
CA PHE A 24 -22.36 -0.40 8.12
C PHE A 24 -20.97 0.22 8.01
N ALA A 25 -20.89 1.52 7.73
CA ALA A 25 -19.63 2.24 7.62
C ALA A 25 -18.83 2.25 8.94
N LEU A 26 -19.51 2.34 10.09
CA LEU A 26 -18.88 2.24 11.41
C LEU A 26 -18.30 0.85 11.65
N VAL A 27 -19.06 -0.19 11.36
CA VAL A 27 -18.61 -1.59 11.51
C VAL A 27 -17.44 -1.88 10.58
N TYR A 28 -17.54 -1.44 9.31
CA TYR A 28 -16.44 -1.55 8.36
C TYR A 28 -15.17 -0.91 8.90
N ARG A 29 -15.25 0.30 9.46
CA ARG A 29 -14.10 1.00 10.05
C ARG A 29 -13.42 0.16 11.15
N VAL A 30 -14.22 -0.44 12.04
CA VAL A 30 -13.69 -1.28 13.12
C VAL A 30 -13.06 -2.55 12.57
N ARG A 31 -13.66 -3.18 11.57
CA ARG A 31 -13.19 -4.44 11.00
C ARG A 31 -11.99 -4.32 10.05
N ALA A 32 -11.91 -3.20 9.33
CA ALA A 32 -10.90 -2.98 8.30
C ALA A 32 -9.85 -1.93 8.67
N GLY A 33 -9.95 -1.30 9.85
CA GLY A 33 -9.07 -0.20 10.24
C GLY A 33 -7.91 -0.61 11.14
N TYR A 34 -7.93 -1.83 11.65
CA TYR A 34 -6.92 -2.33 12.58
C TYR A 34 -6.28 -3.58 11.97
N PRO A 35 -5.07 -3.44 11.43
CA PRO A 35 -4.38 -4.56 10.79
C PRO A 35 -4.03 -5.63 11.84
N ARG A 36 -4.07 -6.89 11.42
CA ARG A 36 -3.50 -7.98 12.21
C ARG A 36 -1.99 -7.83 12.26
N GLN A 37 -1.43 -8.07 13.43
CA GLN A 37 0.01 -7.99 13.63
C GLN A 37 0.67 -9.24 13.09
N HIS A 38 1.63 -9.06 12.22
CA HIS A 38 2.48 -10.11 11.66
C HIS A 38 3.93 -9.68 11.83
N PRO A 39 4.56 -9.92 13.00
CA PRO A 39 5.97 -9.63 13.19
C PRO A 39 6.81 -10.29 12.11
N PRO A 40 7.95 -9.69 11.72
CA PRO A 40 8.89 -10.31 10.80
C PRO A 40 9.31 -11.70 11.30
N ILE A 41 9.30 -12.69 10.41
CA ILE A 41 9.68 -14.08 10.71
C ILE A 41 11.06 -14.45 10.19
N VAL A 42 11.61 -13.64 9.31
CA VAL A 42 12.97 -13.76 8.78
C VAL A 42 13.67 -12.42 8.81
N THR A 43 14.99 -12.45 8.88
CA THR A 43 15.88 -11.29 8.85
C THR A 43 16.68 -11.24 7.54
N PRO A 44 17.31 -10.12 7.18
CA PRO A 44 18.05 -10.01 5.91
C PRO A 44 19.17 -11.02 5.73
N ASP A 45 19.78 -11.52 6.81
CA ASP A 45 20.82 -12.56 6.74
C ASP A 45 20.33 -13.89 6.14
N ALA A 46 19.03 -14.22 6.32
CA ALA A 46 18.42 -15.39 5.65
C ALA A 46 18.47 -15.26 4.10
N PHE A 47 18.65 -14.05 3.58
CA PHE A 47 18.83 -13.74 2.16
C PHE A 47 20.29 -13.45 1.79
N GLY A 48 21.23 -13.66 2.72
CA GLY A 48 22.64 -13.34 2.55
C GLY A 48 22.91 -11.83 2.44
N LEU A 49 22.06 -11.00 3.04
CA LEU A 49 22.16 -9.55 3.00
C LEU A 49 22.78 -9.01 4.30
N PRO A 50 23.86 -8.22 4.23
CA PRO A 50 24.33 -7.46 5.38
C PRO A 50 23.28 -6.42 5.77
N TYR A 51 23.10 -6.15 7.06
CA TYR A 51 22.12 -5.16 7.49
C TYR A 51 22.45 -4.55 8.86
N GLU A 52 21.88 -3.38 9.09
CA GLU A 52 21.82 -2.71 10.38
C GLU A 52 20.35 -2.61 10.80
N THR A 53 20.04 -2.92 12.06
CA THR A 53 18.74 -2.59 12.65
C THR A 53 18.71 -1.10 12.94
N VAL A 54 17.65 -0.44 12.47
CA VAL A 54 17.49 1.00 12.61
C VAL A 54 16.11 1.34 13.18
N GLU A 55 16.03 2.49 13.81
CA GLU A 55 14.80 3.11 14.27
C GLU A 55 14.58 4.41 13.51
N VAL A 56 13.46 4.50 12.79
CA VAL A 56 13.15 5.66 11.95
C VAL A 56 12.07 6.51 12.63
N PRO A 57 12.41 7.72 13.11
CA PRO A 57 11.41 8.61 13.69
C PRO A 57 10.32 8.98 12.67
N THR A 58 9.07 8.93 13.09
CA THR A 58 7.91 9.35 12.29
C THR A 58 7.04 10.35 13.06
N VAL A 59 5.90 10.71 12.49
CA VAL A 59 5.00 11.71 13.09
C VAL A 59 4.45 11.23 14.44
N LEU A 60 4.03 12.18 15.26
CA LEU A 60 3.47 11.97 16.61
C LEU A 60 4.45 11.31 17.60
N GLY A 61 5.76 11.46 17.38
CA GLY A 61 6.78 10.91 18.27
C GLY A 61 6.93 9.39 18.21
N GLN A 62 6.31 8.75 17.22
CA GLN A 62 6.46 7.32 16.99
C GLN A 62 7.77 7.00 16.26
N VAL A 63 8.21 5.76 16.38
CA VAL A 63 9.43 5.23 15.77
C VAL A 63 9.08 3.96 15.01
N LEU A 64 9.56 3.85 13.78
CA LEU A 64 9.36 2.68 12.94
C LEU A 64 10.60 1.77 13.02
N PRO A 65 10.46 0.52 13.45
CA PRO A 65 11.55 -0.43 13.38
C PRO A 65 11.87 -0.76 11.92
N GLY A 66 13.14 -0.80 11.57
CA GLY A 66 13.58 -0.98 10.19
C GLY A 66 14.91 -1.74 10.07
N TRP A 67 15.27 -2.01 8.83
CA TRP A 67 16.58 -2.54 8.44
C TRP A 67 17.16 -1.66 7.34
N PHE A 68 18.38 -1.20 7.55
CA PHE A 68 19.20 -0.62 6.50
C PHE A 68 20.13 -1.70 5.93
N ILE A 69 20.08 -1.89 4.63
CA ILE A 69 20.87 -2.86 3.88
C ILE A 69 21.78 -2.04 2.97
N PRO A 70 23.11 -2.00 3.21
CA PRO A 70 24.03 -1.25 2.36
C PRO A 70 24.08 -1.84 0.95
N ALA A 71 24.49 -1.04 -0.02
CA ALA A 71 24.79 -1.51 -1.36
C ALA A 71 25.91 -2.57 -1.32
N ARG A 72 26.01 -3.41 -2.35
CA ARG A 72 26.90 -4.57 -2.38
C ARG A 72 28.38 -4.25 -2.06
N ASP A 73 28.85 -3.11 -2.51
CA ASP A 73 30.24 -2.65 -2.29
C ASP A 73 30.36 -1.69 -1.10
N GLY A 74 29.26 -1.30 -0.47
CA GLY A 74 29.20 -0.34 0.62
C GLY A 74 29.60 1.08 0.22
N ALA A 75 29.88 1.34 -1.05
CA ALA A 75 30.28 2.66 -1.53
C ALA A 75 29.10 3.65 -1.52
N PRO A 76 29.37 4.96 -1.42
CA PRO A 76 28.30 5.96 -1.55
C PRO A 76 27.57 5.81 -2.90
N GLY A 77 26.22 5.77 -2.82
CA GLY A 77 25.42 5.49 -4.01
C GLY A 77 23.92 5.74 -3.81
N PRO A 78 23.08 5.37 -4.79
CA PRO A 78 21.64 5.54 -4.72
C PRO A 78 21.00 4.57 -3.73
N GLY A 79 19.85 4.99 -3.16
CA GLY A 79 19.08 4.18 -2.22
C GLY A 79 17.59 4.09 -2.54
N VAL A 80 16.95 3.05 -2.03
CA VAL A 80 15.52 2.78 -2.22
C VAL A 80 14.86 2.52 -0.88
N ALA A 81 13.85 3.31 -0.53
CA ALA A 81 12.98 3.03 0.59
C ALA A 81 11.88 2.04 0.15
N LEU A 82 11.77 0.90 0.83
CA LEU A 82 10.77 -0.13 0.57
C LEU A 82 9.61 -0.03 1.55
N VAL A 83 8.38 -0.06 1.02
CA VAL A 83 7.15 0.08 1.80
C VAL A 83 6.24 -1.11 1.53
N HIS A 84 6.02 -1.92 2.57
CA HIS A 84 5.17 -3.12 2.51
C HIS A 84 3.67 -2.79 2.47
N GLY A 85 2.82 -3.78 2.14
CA GLY A 85 1.38 -3.67 2.05
C GLY A 85 0.63 -3.81 3.39
N TRP A 86 -0.70 -3.85 3.32
CA TRP A 86 -1.58 -4.09 4.46
C TRP A 86 -1.37 -5.48 5.07
N GLU A 87 -1.46 -5.59 6.40
CA GLU A 87 -1.25 -6.84 7.16
C GLU A 87 0.06 -7.57 6.79
N SER A 88 1.13 -6.80 6.56
CA SER A 88 2.44 -7.27 6.15
C SER A 88 3.52 -6.69 7.08
N ALA A 89 4.78 -7.00 6.84
CA ALA A 89 5.92 -6.50 7.61
C ALA A 89 7.13 -6.25 6.68
N ARG A 90 8.18 -5.64 7.24
CA ARG A 90 9.40 -5.29 6.51
C ARG A 90 10.11 -6.49 5.88
N ASP A 91 10.00 -7.69 6.45
CA ASP A 91 10.59 -8.90 5.88
C ASP A 91 10.00 -9.25 4.50
N ARG A 92 8.73 -8.91 4.24
CA ARG A 92 8.07 -9.13 2.95
C ARG A 92 8.70 -8.35 1.80
N THR A 93 9.49 -7.34 2.12
CA THR A 93 10.22 -6.57 1.12
C THR A 93 11.62 -7.13 0.81
N LEU A 94 12.11 -8.10 1.60
CA LEU A 94 13.45 -8.67 1.45
C LEU A 94 13.73 -9.27 0.07
N PRO A 95 12.78 -9.93 -0.63
CA PRO A 95 12.98 -10.35 -2.01
C PRO A 95 13.30 -9.17 -2.95
N ASN A 96 12.66 -7.99 -2.73
CA ASN A 96 13.02 -6.78 -3.48
C ASN A 96 14.38 -6.23 -3.03
N ALA A 97 14.66 -6.22 -1.74
CA ALA A 97 15.94 -5.77 -1.22
C ALA A 97 17.11 -6.59 -1.81
N ARG A 98 16.93 -7.91 -1.98
CA ARG A 98 17.95 -8.81 -2.48
C ARG A 98 18.41 -8.45 -3.90
N PHE A 99 17.50 -8.27 -4.83
CA PHE A 99 17.90 -7.92 -6.19
C PHE A 99 18.36 -6.46 -6.33
N LEU A 100 17.81 -5.54 -5.50
CA LEU A 100 18.26 -4.15 -5.47
C LEU A 100 19.67 -4.02 -4.91
N HIS A 101 19.97 -4.72 -3.81
CA HIS A 101 21.33 -4.81 -3.27
C HIS A 101 22.32 -5.36 -4.31
N ALA A 102 21.95 -6.44 -5.01
CA ALA A 102 22.78 -7.02 -6.08
C ALA A 102 23.03 -6.04 -7.23
N ALA A 103 22.04 -5.18 -7.52
CA ALA A 103 22.13 -4.12 -8.54
C ALA A 103 22.83 -2.84 -8.03
N GLY A 104 23.35 -2.83 -6.80
CA GLY A 104 24.18 -1.74 -6.27
C GLY A 104 23.38 -0.62 -5.57
N PHE A 105 22.17 -0.88 -5.11
CA PHE A 105 21.37 0.07 -4.34
C PHE A 105 21.46 -0.17 -2.84
N HIS A 106 21.56 0.91 -2.06
CA HIS A 106 21.23 0.88 -0.64
C HIS A 106 19.72 0.69 -0.45
N VAL A 107 19.32 -0.02 0.57
CA VAL A 107 17.90 -0.27 0.82
C VAL A 107 17.56 0.03 2.27
N LEU A 108 16.46 0.75 2.49
CA LEU A 108 15.83 0.89 3.80
C LEU A 108 14.43 0.30 3.75
N THR A 109 14.14 -0.64 4.65
CA THR A 109 12.79 -1.16 4.84
C THR A 109 12.35 -0.96 6.28
N VAL A 110 11.08 -0.62 6.48
CA VAL A 110 10.50 -0.37 7.80
C VAL A 110 9.17 -1.10 7.96
N ASP A 111 8.77 -1.37 9.19
CA ASP A 111 7.38 -1.71 9.49
C ASP A 111 6.56 -0.42 9.60
N ILE A 112 5.51 -0.31 8.80
CA ILE A 112 4.54 0.77 8.90
C ILE A 112 3.80 0.67 10.24
N ARG A 113 3.44 1.80 10.87
CA ARG A 113 2.71 1.81 12.15
C ARG A 113 1.53 0.85 12.16
N GLY A 114 1.28 0.22 13.29
CA GLY A 114 0.24 -0.78 13.46
C GLY A 114 0.49 -2.10 12.73
N HIS A 115 1.64 -2.26 12.04
CA HIS A 115 2.03 -3.47 11.33
C HIS A 115 3.37 -4.01 11.84
N GLY A 116 3.69 -5.22 11.45
CA GLY A 116 4.96 -5.86 11.76
C GLY A 116 5.24 -5.94 13.25
N ALA A 117 6.37 -5.42 13.68
CA ALA A 117 6.79 -5.37 15.08
C ALA A 117 6.30 -4.09 15.82
N ASN A 118 5.58 -3.18 15.14
CA ASN A 118 4.99 -2.02 15.82
C ASN A 118 3.86 -2.43 16.76
N PRO A 119 3.59 -1.65 17.83
CA PRO A 119 2.40 -1.85 18.65
C PRO A 119 1.11 -1.60 17.83
N PRO A 120 -0.03 -2.17 18.27
CA PRO A 120 -1.33 -1.84 17.71
C PRO A 120 -1.63 -0.34 17.84
N GLU A 121 -2.32 0.22 16.84
CA GLU A 121 -2.76 1.61 16.84
C GLU A 121 -4.12 1.78 17.55
N GLU A 122 -4.27 2.86 18.31
CA GLU A 122 -5.55 3.21 18.95
C GLU A 122 -6.61 3.70 17.94
N LEU A 123 -6.15 4.30 16.85
CA LEU A 123 -7.02 4.79 15.77
C LEU A 123 -6.80 3.99 14.49
N PRO A 124 -7.85 3.86 13.66
CA PRO A 124 -7.73 3.12 12.40
C PRO A 124 -6.55 3.59 11.56
N VAL A 125 -5.75 2.65 11.06
CA VAL A 125 -4.67 2.92 10.10
C VAL A 125 -5.27 3.11 8.71
N SER A 126 -4.75 4.05 7.96
CA SER A 126 -5.23 4.37 6.60
C SER A 126 -4.08 4.71 5.65
N ALA A 127 -4.41 4.97 4.40
CA ALA A 127 -3.45 5.45 3.42
C ALA A 127 -2.67 6.70 3.87
N GLY A 128 -3.28 7.55 4.72
CA GLY A 128 -2.60 8.73 5.26
C GLY A 128 -1.43 8.37 6.16
N GLU A 129 -1.58 7.37 7.02
CA GLU A 129 -0.53 6.85 7.89
C GLU A 129 0.57 6.17 7.06
N PHE A 130 0.20 5.37 6.06
CA PHE A 130 1.16 4.81 5.12
C PHE A 130 1.97 5.91 4.40
N GLY A 131 1.32 7.02 4.01
CA GLY A 131 2.00 8.15 3.39
C GLY A 131 3.00 8.85 4.33
N ALA A 132 2.60 9.06 5.59
CA ALA A 132 3.46 9.68 6.58
C ALA A 132 4.69 8.81 6.90
N ASP A 133 4.50 7.51 7.05
CA ASP A 133 5.56 6.57 7.39
C ASP A 133 6.47 6.26 6.19
N ALA A 134 5.93 6.16 4.98
CA ALA A 134 6.73 6.06 3.76
C ALA A 134 7.63 7.29 3.57
N ARG A 135 7.11 8.48 3.91
CA ARG A 135 7.91 9.72 3.91
C ARG A 135 8.99 9.69 4.97
N ALA A 136 8.68 9.19 6.17
CA ALA A 136 9.67 9.03 7.24
C ALA A 136 10.76 8.03 6.84
N ALA A 137 10.38 6.88 6.26
CA ALA A 137 11.33 5.89 5.75
C ALA A 137 12.26 6.49 4.69
N PHE A 138 11.72 7.26 3.73
CA PHE A 138 12.55 7.94 2.74
C PHE A 138 13.53 8.94 3.37
N ARG A 139 13.07 9.74 4.32
CA ARG A 139 13.95 10.68 5.03
C ARG A 139 15.01 9.96 5.87
N GLY A 140 14.65 8.85 6.51
CA GLY A 140 15.58 7.99 7.22
C GLY A 140 16.65 7.40 6.30
N LEU A 141 16.27 7.01 5.08
CA LEU A 141 17.19 6.59 4.04
C LEU A 141 18.14 7.71 3.63
N MET A 142 17.61 8.89 3.33
CA MET A 142 18.41 10.06 2.89
C MET A 142 19.29 10.67 4.00
N ALA A 143 19.00 10.35 5.26
CA ALA A 143 19.86 10.75 6.38
C ALA A 143 21.13 9.90 6.51
N ARG A 144 21.24 8.79 5.77
CA ARG A 144 22.42 7.95 5.74
C ARG A 144 23.52 8.62 4.92
N PRO A 145 24.76 8.79 5.45
CA PRO A 145 25.82 9.49 4.76
C PRO A 145 26.27 8.81 3.46
N GLU A 146 26.05 7.49 3.35
CA GLU A 146 26.35 6.72 2.16
C GLU A 146 25.29 6.84 1.06
N VAL A 147 24.11 7.42 1.33
CA VAL A 147 23.03 7.55 0.33
C VAL A 147 23.07 8.91 -0.34
N THR A 148 23.31 8.93 -1.65
CA THR A 148 23.49 10.15 -2.45
C THR A 148 22.23 10.62 -3.16
N SER A 149 21.30 9.71 -3.47
CA SER A 149 20.01 9.98 -4.12
C SER A 149 19.01 8.88 -3.74
N GLY A 150 17.70 9.16 -3.83
CA GLY A 150 16.75 8.19 -3.33
C GLY A 150 15.45 8.08 -4.13
N ALA A 151 14.90 6.85 -4.10
CA ALA A 151 13.57 6.51 -4.62
C ALA A 151 12.72 5.82 -3.55
N ILE A 152 11.43 5.70 -3.83
CA ILE A 152 10.50 4.91 -3.02
C ILE A 152 9.91 3.80 -3.90
N LEU A 153 9.90 2.57 -3.38
CA LEU A 153 9.20 1.43 -3.95
C LEU A 153 8.17 0.93 -2.95
N GLY A 154 6.91 0.91 -3.36
CA GLY A 154 5.82 0.41 -2.52
C GLY A 154 5.01 -0.68 -3.17
N HIS A 155 4.37 -1.53 -2.34
CA HIS A 155 3.44 -2.56 -2.78
C HIS A 155 2.06 -2.36 -2.15
N SER A 156 0.99 -2.48 -2.94
CA SER A 156 -0.40 -2.41 -2.47
C SER A 156 -0.67 -1.13 -1.66
N MET A 157 -1.09 -1.21 -0.41
CA MET A 157 -1.24 -0.05 0.47
C MET A 157 0.08 0.69 0.70
N GLY A 158 1.20 -0.02 0.78
CA GLY A 158 2.54 0.61 0.82
C GLY A 158 2.84 1.43 -0.42
N SER A 159 2.32 1.01 -1.58
CA SER A 159 2.44 1.79 -2.80
C SER A 159 1.58 3.07 -2.78
N VAL A 160 0.38 3.03 -2.18
CA VAL A 160 -0.40 4.26 -1.93
C VAL A 160 0.42 5.21 -1.04
N GLY A 161 1.02 4.66 0.04
CA GLY A 161 1.94 5.41 0.91
C GLY A 161 3.11 6.02 0.14
N ALA A 162 3.77 5.24 -0.72
CA ALA A 162 4.88 5.68 -1.56
C ALA A 162 4.48 6.83 -2.51
N VAL A 163 3.31 6.73 -3.15
CA VAL A 163 2.76 7.79 -4.02
C VAL A 163 2.47 9.07 -3.25
N LEU A 164 1.86 8.95 -2.05
CA LEU A 164 1.57 10.12 -1.19
C LEU A 164 2.85 10.77 -0.70
N ALA A 165 3.84 9.98 -0.29
CA ALA A 165 5.15 10.45 0.14
C ALA A 165 5.90 11.16 -1.00
N ALA A 166 5.99 10.54 -2.19
CA ALA A 166 6.65 11.11 -3.35
C ALA A 166 6.01 12.44 -3.79
N ALA A 167 4.69 12.57 -3.68
CA ALA A 167 4.00 13.82 -4.00
C ALA A 167 4.23 14.95 -2.98
N ALA A 168 4.72 14.63 -1.78
CA ALA A 168 4.93 15.56 -0.68
C ALA A 168 6.40 15.80 -0.35
N GLU A 169 7.32 14.99 -0.89
CA GLU A 169 8.77 15.06 -0.61
C GLU A 169 9.53 15.40 -1.90
N PRO A 170 10.08 16.62 -2.02
CA PRO A 170 10.75 17.07 -3.25
C PRO A 170 12.00 16.28 -3.63
N ASP A 171 12.66 15.67 -2.64
CA ASP A 171 13.92 14.95 -2.82
C ASP A 171 13.74 13.53 -3.38
N VAL A 172 12.49 13.05 -3.47
CA VAL A 172 12.21 11.76 -4.12
C VAL A 172 12.47 11.88 -5.62
N ARG A 173 13.51 11.19 -6.09
CA ARG A 173 13.94 11.24 -7.49
C ARG A 173 13.15 10.32 -8.40
N ALA A 174 12.67 9.19 -7.90
CA ALA A 174 11.90 8.22 -8.67
C ALA A 174 10.88 7.48 -7.80
N LEU A 175 9.81 6.99 -8.43
CA LEU A 175 8.73 6.24 -7.78
C LEU A 175 8.49 4.93 -8.51
N VAL A 176 8.54 3.82 -7.77
CA VAL A 176 8.06 2.52 -8.24
C VAL A 176 6.80 2.14 -7.45
N ALA A 177 5.70 1.96 -8.16
CA ALA A 177 4.39 1.74 -7.56
C ALA A 177 3.78 0.44 -8.07
N THR A 178 3.65 -0.57 -7.18
CA THR A 178 3.24 -1.93 -7.56
C THR A 178 1.88 -2.28 -6.96
N ALA A 179 0.97 -2.85 -7.76
CA ALA A 179 -0.39 -3.27 -7.37
C ALA A 179 -1.18 -2.17 -6.62
N THR A 180 -1.07 -0.93 -7.07
CA THR A 180 -1.49 0.27 -6.34
C THR A 180 -3.00 0.52 -6.44
N PRO A 181 -3.74 0.58 -5.32
CA PRO A 181 -5.09 1.13 -5.31
C PRO A 181 -5.11 2.61 -5.70
N ALA A 182 -5.88 2.96 -6.74
CA ALA A 182 -5.88 4.32 -7.27
C ALA A 182 -6.58 5.34 -6.36
N ASP A 183 -7.72 4.94 -5.78
CA ASP A 183 -8.52 5.80 -4.91
C ASP A 183 -9.07 5.00 -3.72
N PRO A 184 -9.15 5.59 -2.51
CA PRO A 184 -9.55 4.86 -1.31
C PRO A 184 -10.99 4.32 -1.38
N TYR A 185 -11.94 5.09 -1.94
CA TYR A 185 -13.32 4.62 -2.07
C TYR A 185 -13.48 3.50 -3.12
N ARG A 186 -12.61 3.47 -4.14
CA ARG A 186 -12.56 2.36 -5.10
C ARG A 186 -12.02 1.10 -4.45
N LEU A 187 -10.96 1.21 -3.66
CA LEU A 187 -10.47 0.09 -2.85
C LEU A 187 -11.58 -0.43 -1.91
N THR A 188 -12.32 0.46 -1.22
CA THR A 188 -13.46 0.05 -0.40
C THR A 188 -14.52 -0.68 -1.24
N ARG A 189 -14.77 -0.24 -2.49
CA ARG A 189 -15.68 -0.95 -3.40
C ARG A 189 -15.16 -2.35 -3.73
N GLU A 190 -13.85 -2.52 -3.95
CA GLU A 190 -13.24 -3.84 -4.18
C GLU A 190 -13.38 -4.75 -2.95
N THR A 191 -13.21 -4.22 -1.73
CA THR A 191 -13.44 -5.03 -0.52
C THR A 191 -14.89 -5.50 -0.40
N PHE A 192 -15.89 -4.74 -0.89
CA PHE A 192 -17.27 -5.21 -0.96
C PHE A 192 -17.41 -6.39 -1.93
N ARG A 193 -16.75 -6.33 -3.09
CA ARG A 193 -16.71 -7.41 -4.07
C ARG A 193 -16.06 -8.67 -3.50
N LEU A 194 -14.91 -8.52 -2.85
CA LEU A 194 -14.20 -9.63 -2.18
C LEU A 194 -15.04 -10.25 -1.05
N ALA A 195 -15.82 -9.44 -0.34
CA ALA A 195 -16.76 -9.91 0.68
C ALA A 195 -18.07 -10.47 0.09
N HIS A 196 -18.15 -10.64 -1.23
CA HIS A 196 -19.32 -11.15 -1.96
C HIS A 196 -20.63 -10.40 -1.65
N LEU A 197 -20.55 -9.07 -1.41
CA LEU A 197 -21.74 -8.24 -1.26
C LEU A 197 -22.35 -7.98 -2.64
N PRO A 198 -23.57 -8.47 -2.92
CA PRO A 198 -24.20 -8.39 -4.24
C PRO A 198 -24.81 -7.00 -4.47
N LEU A 199 -23.98 -5.95 -4.39
CA LEU A 199 -24.40 -4.58 -4.58
C LEU A 199 -24.10 -4.09 -5.99
N PRO A 200 -25.11 -3.64 -6.76
CA PRO A 200 -24.87 -3.03 -8.05
C PRO A 200 -24.13 -1.69 -7.90
N ASP A 201 -23.32 -1.33 -8.89
CA ASP A 201 -22.43 -0.16 -8.83
C ASP A 201 -23.12 1.17 -8.45
N PRO A 202 -24.34 1.49 -8.91
CA PRO A 202 -25.04 2.69 -8.49
C PRO A 202 -25.30 2.81 -6.98
N ILE A 203 -25.34 1.67 -6.27
CA ILE A 203 -25.49 1.62 -4.81
C ILE A 203 -24.11 1.44 -4.14
N ALA A 204 -23.27 0.58 -4.71
CA ALA A 204 -21.99 0.22 -4.13
C ALA A 204 -21.02 1.41 -4.05
N TYR A 205 -20.92 2.25 -5.07
CA TYR A 205 -20.02 3.40 -5.06
C TYR A 205 -20.40 4.49 -4.06
N PRO A 206 -21.66 4.96 -3.97
CA PRO A 206 -22.08 5.89 -2.91
C PRO A 206 -21.85 5.33 -1.50
N LEU A 207 -22.14 4.03 -1.29
CA LEU A 207 -21.90 3.37 0.00
C LEU A 207 -20.39 3.28 0.28
N ALA A 208 -19.56 2.94 -0.70
CA ALA A 208 -18.11 2.90 -0.56
C ALA A 208 -17.53 4.29 -0.24
N TRP A 209 -18.05 5.35 -0.87
CA TRP A 209 -17.66 6.73 -0.55
C TRP A 209 -18.00 7.10 0.89
N LEU A 210 -19.24 6.85 1.33
CA LEU A 210 -19.66 7.08 2.72
C LEU A 210 -18.79 6.28 3.69
N THR A 211 -18.60 5.00 3.41
CA THR A 211 -17.80 4.09 4.24
C THR A 211 -16.36 4.59 4.37
N THR A 212 -15.74 4.95 3.26
CA THR A 212 -14.39 5.52 3.25
C THR A 212 -14.31 6.82 4.04
N ARG A 213 -15.30 7.71 3.90
CA ARG A 213 -15.35 8.97 4.65
C ARG A 213 -15.46 8.74 6.16
N VAL A 214 -16.30 7.80 6.60
CA VAL A 214 -16.45 7.42 8.01
C VAL A 214 -15.16 6.75 8.53
N TYR A 215 -14.54 5.92 7.71
CA TYR A 215 -13.27 5.25 8.00
C TYR A 215 -12.14 6.25 8.29
N LEU A 216 -11.99 7.26 7.45
CA LEU A 216 -10.91 8.25 7.52
C LEU A 216 -11.10 9.32 8.61
N ARG A 217 -12.35 9.49 9.10
CA ARG A 217 -12.70 10.58 10.02
C ARG A 217 -11.91 10.63 11.32
N PRO A 218 -11.59 9.51 12.02
CA PRO A 218 -10.82 9.54 13.27
C PRO A 218 -9.44 10.20 13.12
N ARG A 219 -8.76 9.97 11.99
CA ARG A 219 -7.47 10.56 11.65
C ARG A 219 -7.58 11.92 10.95
N ARG A 220 -8.80 12.46 10.79
CA ARG A 220 -9.10 13.74 10.13
C ARG A 220 -8.67 13.80 8.65
N HIS A 221 -8.48 12.66 8.01
CA HIS A 221 -8.20 12.61 6.58
C HIS A 221 -9.45 12.82 5.74
N ARG A 222 -9.31 13.51 4.62
CA ARG A 222 -10.35 13.57 3.59
C ARG A 222 -10.07 12.49 2.54
N VAL A 223 -11.14 11.97 1.91
CA VAL A 223 -11.03 10.91 0.88
C VAL A 223 -10.08 11.33 -0.26
N LEU A 224 -10.13 12.59 -0.65
CA LEU A 224 -9.33 13.10 -1.76
C LEU A 224 -7.87 13.39 -1.39
N ASP A 225 -7.57 13.63 -0.12
CA ASP A 225 -6.20 13.92 0.35
C ASP A 225 -5.33 12.66 0.36
N VAL A 226 -5.96 11.49 0.53
CA VAL A 226 -5.31 10.18 0.54
C VAL A 226 -5.53 9.38 -0.75
N SER A 227 -5.91 10.04 -1.84
CA SER A 227 -6.08 9.45 -3.18
C SER A 227 -4.74 9.38 -3.92
N ALA A 228 -4.31 8.16 -4.27
CA ALA A 228 -3.10 7.95 -5.06
C ALA A 228 -3.22 8.57 -6.46
N SER A 229 -4.41 8.52 -7.08
CA SER A 229 -4.66 9.17 -8.39
C SER A 229 -4.40 10.68 -8.35
N ARG A 230 -4.80 11.35 -7.27
CA ARG A 230 -4.55 12.80 -7.11
C ARG A 230 -3.11 13.10 -6.73
N ALA A 231 -2.50 12.26 -5.92
CA ALA A 231 -1.13 12.44 -5.46
C ALA A 231 -0.14 12.23 -6.61
N ILE A 232 -0.29 11.17 -7.39
CA ILE A 232 0.61 10.84 -8.50
C ILE A 232 0.64 11.94 -9.58
N ALA A 233 -0.48 12.64 -9.76
CA ALA A 233 -0.59 13.79 -10.65
C ALA A 233 0.31 14.98 -10.22
N ARG A 234 0.69 15.05 -8.95
CA ARG A 234 1.57 16.10 -8.41
C ARG A 234 3.05 15.72 -8.43
N PHE A 235 3.38 14.44 -8.42
CA PHE A 235 4.76 14.00 -8.50
C PHE A 235 5.34 14.26 -9.90
N ARG A 236 6.53 14.83 -9.97
CA ARG A 236 7.15 15.26 -11.22
C ARG A 236 8.31 14.38 -11.69
N GLY A 237 8.84 13.54 -10.80
CA GLY A 237 9.90 12.58 -11.13
C GLY A 237 9.43 11.44 -12.03
N PRO A 238 10.35 10.59 -12.51
CA PRO A 238 10.05 9.35 -13.22
C PRO A 238 9.17 8.41 -12.40
N ILE A 239 8.24 7.71 -13.06
CA ILE A 239 7.32 6.76 -12.45
C ILE A 239 7.37 5.43 -13.21
N LEU A 240 7.50 4.34 -12.45
CA LEU A 240 7.25 2.98 -12.94
C LEU A 240 6.02 2.42 -12.21
N LEU A 241 4.95 2.12 -12.97
CA LEU A 241 3.76 1.44 -12.49
C LEU A 241 3.85 -0.04 -12.86
N VAL A 242 3.70 -0.94 -11.87
CA VAL A 242 3.70 -2.39 -12.14
C VAL A 242 2.44 -3.02 -11.59
N HIS A 243 1.82 -3.94 -12.35
CA HIS A 243 0.59 -4.63 -11.96
C HIS A 243 0.53 -6.04 -12.52
N GLY A 244 -0.13 -6.94 -11.79
CA GLY A 244 -0.48 -8.26 -12.30
C GLY A 244 -1.78 -8.20 -13.10
N ALA A 245 -1.82 -8.85 -14.27
CA ALA A 245 -3.05 -8.93 -15.06
C ALA A 245 -4.16 -9.76 -14.36
N LEU A 246 -3.73 -10.70 -13.52
CA LEU A 246 -4.60 -11.60 -12.74
C LEU A 246 -4.79 -11.14 -11.29
N ASP A 247 -4.55 -9.86 -11.02
CA ASP A 247 -4.79 -9.29 -9.68
C ASP A 247 -6.30 -9.22 -9.39
N ASP A 248 -6.75 -10.08 -8.50
CA ASP A 248 -8.14 -10.18 -8.06
C ASP A 248 -8.46 -9.34 -6.81
N VAL A 249 -7.44 -8.82 -6.13
CA VAL A 249 -7.56 -7.93 -4.97
C VAL A 249 -7.71 -6.48 -5.42
N VAL A 250 -6.76 -6.02 -6.24
CA VAL A 250 -6.75 -4.68 -6.83
C VAL A 250 -6.73 -4.82 -8.36
N PRO A 251 -7.89 -4.77 -9.04
CA PRO A 251 -7.94 -4.97 -10.49
C PRO A 251 -7.03 -4.03 -11.29
N VAL A 252 -6.47 -4.53 -12.40
CA VAL A 252 -5.54 -3.77 -13.27
C VAL A 252 -6.10 -2.41 -13.77
N ALA A 253 -7.41 -2.22 -13.69
CA ALA A 253 -8.05 -0.93 -13.97
C ALA A 253 -7.55 0.21 -13.06
N HIS A 254 -7.03 -0.11 -11.86
CA HIS A 254 -6.39 0.87 -10.98
C HIS A 254 -5.08 1.39 -11.57
N LEU A 255 -4.24 0.54 -12.15
CA LEU A 255 -3.02 0.96 -12.86
C LEU A 255 -3.36 1.94 -13.99
N ARG A 256 -4.32 1.59 -14.86
CA ARG A 256 -4.73 2.45 -15.99
C ARG A 256 -5.21 3.83 -15.53
N ARG A 257 -5.90 3.87 -14.39
CA ARG A 257 -6.35 5.12 -13.79
C ARG A 257 -5.19 5.97 -13.26
N LEU A 258 -4.23 5.35 -12.59
CA LEU A 258 -3.02 6.04 -12.11
C LEU A 258 -2.20 6.58 -13.27
N GLU A 259 -2.00 5.78 -14.30
CA GLU A 259 -1.30 6.18 -15.53
C GLU A 259 -1.99 7.38 -16.20
N ALA A 260 -3.31 7.33 -16.38
CA ALA A 260 -4.07 8.44 -16.93
C ALA A 260 -3.95 9.71 -16.08
N SER A 261 -4.01 9.58 -14.74
CA SER A 261 -3.85 10.71 -13.81
C SER A 261 -2.45 11.31 -13.87
N ALA A 262 -1.41 10.48 -13.94
CA ALA A 262 -0.03 10.94 -14.03
C ALA A 262 0.24 11.63 -15.39
N ARG A 263 -0.23 11.04 -16.51
CA ARG A 263 -0.05 11.59 -17.86
C ARG A 263 -0.85 12.88 -18.05
N GLY A 264 -2.11 12.93 -17.58
CA GLY A 264 -2.99 14.08 -17.75
C GLY A 264 -2.53 15.34 -17.01
N ALA A 265 -1.66 15.19 -15.99
CA ALA A 265 -1.11 16.31 -15.23
C ALA A 265 0.24 16.83 -15.78
N ARG A 266 0.80 16.20 -16.81
CA ARG A 266 2.09 16.56 -17.41
C ARG A 266 1.86 17.16 -18.79
N SER A 267 2.56 18.27 -19.09
CA SER A 267 2.65 18.75 -20.48
C SER A 267 3.57 17.78 -21.28
N ALA A 268 3.33 17.68 -22.58
CA ALA A 268 4.15 16.86 -23.48
C ALA A 268 5.65 17.22 -23.44
N ALA A 269 5.99 18.43 -22.99
CA ALA A 269 7.34 18.93 -22.85
C ALA A 269 8.01 18.59 -21.48
N ALA A 270 7.26 18.09 -20.50
CA ALA A 270 7.81 17.76 -19.18
C ALA A 270 8.35 16.32 -19.17
N GLY A 271 9.56 16.14 -19.64
CA GLY A 271 10.29 14.93 -19.99
C GLY A 271 10.45 13.77 -18.98
N ALA A 272 9.83 13.78 -17.81
CA ALA A 272 9.96 12.64 -16.88
C ALA A 272 9.11 11.44 -17.33
N ALA A 273 9.75 10.30 -17.53
CA ALA A 273 9.13 9.09 -18.06
C ALA A 273 8.06 8.51 -17.13
N ILE A 274 6.88 8.19 -17.68
CA ILE A 274 5.88 7.34 -17.04
C ILE A 274 5.89 6.02 -17.79
N ARG A 275 6.31 4.95 -17.12
CA ARG A 275 6.34 3.59 -17.65
C ARG A 275 5.34 2.72 -16.93
N SER A 276 4.79 1.76 -17.62
CA SER A 276 3.88 0.76 -17.07
C SER A 276 4.34 -0.63 -17.50
N LEU A 277 4.30 -1.57 -16.57
CA LEU A 277 4.53 -3.00 -16.81
C LEU A 277 3.32 -3.77 -16.28
N VAL A 278 2.66 -4.53 -17.14
CA VAL A 278 1.64 -5.49 -16.75
C VAL A 278 2.21 -6.88 -16.93
N LEU A 279 2.19 -7.67 -15.87
CA LEU A 279 2.66 -9.05 -15.85
C LEU A 279 1.44 -9.96 -16.14
N ASP A 280 1.43 -10.66 -17.28
CA ASP A 280 0.27 -11.40 -17.75
C ASP A 280 -0.20 -12.48 -16.75
N GLU A 281 0.75 -13.19 -16.13
CA GLU A 281 0.47 -14.21 -15.10
C GLU A 281 0.57 -13.66 -13.67
N GLY A 282 0.86 -12.37 -13.52
CA GLY A 282 1.03 -11.70 -12.23
C GLY A 282 -0.30 -11.61 -11.47
N ARG A 283 -0.25 -11.94 -10.19
CA ARG A 283 -1.34 -11.73 -9.22
C ARG A 283 -1.05 -10.51 -8.35
N HIS A 284 -1.83 -10.33 -7.27
CA HIS A 284 -1.64 -9.19 -6.37
C HIS A 284 -0.24 -9.16 -5.74
N SER A 285 0.25 -10.29 -5.30
CA SER A 285 1.53 -10.43 -4.59
C SER A 285 2.60 -11.14 -5.44
N TRP A 286 3.84 -11.18 -4.93
CA TRP A 286 4.98 -11.94 -5.47
C TRP A 286 5.45 -11.54 -6.87
N MET A 287 5.21 -10.31 -7.29
CA MET A 287 5.66 -9.81 -8.60
C MET A 287 7.20 -9.93 -8.75
N TYR A 288 7.94 -9.90 -7.65
CA TYR A 288 9.39 -10.08 -7.61
C TYR A 288 9.85 -11.47 -8.11
N GLU A 289 8.98 -12.46 -8.22
CA GLU A 289 9.32 -13.77 -8.81
C GLU A 289 9.56 -13.69 -10.33
N PHE A 290 8.96 -12.70 -10.99
CA PHE A 290 9.10 -12.52 -12.41
C PHE A 290 10.44 -11.82 -12.74
N PRO A 291 11.35 -12.46 -13.52
CA PRO A 291 12.58 -11.80 -13.97
C PRO A 291 12.32 -10.46 -14.68
N ALA A 292 11.23 -10.37 -15.45
CA ALA A 292 10.83 -9.15 -16.14
C ALA A 292 10.52 -8.00 -15.16
N TYR A 293 9.91 -8.28 -14.00
CA TYR A 293 9.70 -7.30 -12.95
C TYR A 293 11.03 -6.79 -12.40
N ARG A 294 11.92 -7.70 -11.98
CA ARG A 294 13.21 -7.34 -11.37
C ARG A 294 14.06 -6.52 -12.33
N ARG A 295 14.13 -6.96 -13.61
CA ARG A 295 14.80 -6.22 -14.68
C ARG A 295 14.24 -4.81 -14.81
N ALA A 296 12.93 -4.68 -14.99
CA ALA A 296 12.29 -3.39 -15.20
C ALA A 296 12.50 -2.42 -14.02
N VAL A 297 12.40 -2.92 -12.78
CA VAL A 297 12.60 -2.10 -11.58
C VAL A 297 14.03 -1.64 -11.47
N ALA A 298 15.02 -2.54 -11.59
CA ALA A 298 16.42 -2.18 -11.43
C ALA A 298 16.92 -1.26 -12.56
N SER A 299 16.58 -1.57 -13.82
CA SER A 299 16.91 -0.69 -14.96
C SER A 299 16.32 0.70 -14.81
N PHE A 300 15.04 0.78 -14.43
CA PHE A 300 14.36 2.06 -14.22
C PHE A 300 15.00 2.89 -13.10
N LEU A 301 15.37 2.24 -11.99
CA LEU A 301 16.01 2.94 -10.86
C LEU A 301 17.43 3.37 -11.21
N ALA A 302 18.21 2.54 -11.91
CA ALA A 302 19.55 2.92 -12.37
C ALA A 302 19.52 4.09 -13.36
N GLU A 303 18.54 4.12 -14.27
CA GLU A 303 18.34 5.27 -15.17
C GLU A 303 17.97 6.55 -14.42
N ALA A 304 17.14 6.44 -13.39
CA ALA A 304 16.63 7.61 -12.67
C ALA A 304 17.58 8.16 -11.59
N LEU A 305 18.35 7.29 -10.94
CA LEU A 305 19.17 7.63 -9.79
C LEU A 305 20.68 7.58 -10.10
N GLY A 306 21.09 6.92 -11.18
CA GLY A 306 22.46 6.50 -11.38
C GLY A 306 22.82 5.26 -10.54
N GLY A 307 24.10 5.03 -10.36
CA GLY A 307 24.64 3.92 -9.59
C GLY A 307 25.88 3.34 -10.23
N PRO A 308 26.42 2.23 -9.67
CA PRO A 308 27.64 1.60 -10.17
C PRO A 308 27.45 0.84 -11.49
N LEU A 309 26.20 0.48 -11.84
CA LEU A 309 25.85 -0.26 -13.04
C LEU A 309 25.04 0.62 -14.00
N THR A 310 25.24 0.38 -15.29
CA THR A 310 24.34 0.94 -16.32
C THR A 310 22.92 0.40 -16.13
N PRO A 311 21.88 1.04 -16.68
CA PRO A 311 20.50 0.54 -16.58
C PRO A 311 20.34 -0.91 -17.07
N ASP A 312 21.01 -1.28 -18.17
CA ASP A 312 20.92 -2.63 -18.72
C ASP A 312 21.63 -3.64 -17.82
N GLU A 313 22.84 -3.34 -17.34
CA GLU A 313 23.56 -4.20 -16.40
C GLU A 313 22.81 -4.40 -15.09
N ALA A 314 22.25 -3.32 -14.51
CA ALA A 314 21.43 -3.39 -13.31
C ALA A 314 20.20 -4.29 -13.52
N GLY A 315 19.56 -4.18 -14.68
CA GLY A 315 18.44 -5.02 -15.07
C GLY A 315 18.80 -6.49 -15.20
N GLU A 316 19.89 -6.81 -15.88
CA GLU A 316 20.35 -8.20 -16.05
C GLU A 316 20.79 -8.82 -14.72
N VAL A 317 21.55 -8.10 -13.90
CA VAL A 317 21.91 -8.55 -12.56
C VAL A 317 20.68 -8.83 -11.73
N ALA A 318 19.72 -7.91 -11.67
CA ALA A 318 18.49 -8.08 -10.90
C ALA A 318 17.64 -9.26 -11.40
N ALA A 319 17.53 -9.44 -12.72
CA ALA A 319 16.79 -10.55 -13.32
C ALA A 319 17.39 -11.92 -13.00
N SER A 320 18.73 -12.01 -12.89
CA SER A 320 19.46 -13.26 -12.59
C SER A 320 19.38 -13.68 -11.11
N VAL A 321 19.03 -12.76 -10.20
CA VAL A 321 18.93 -13.07 -8.76
C VAL A 321 17.81 -14.06 -8.51
N SER A 322 18.11 -15.18 -7.84
CA SER A 322 17.07 -16.07 -7.32
C SER A 322 16.39 -15.42 -6.11
N VAL A 323 15.08 -15.43 -6.10
CA VAL A 323 14.27 -14.92 -4.99
C VAL A 323 13.27 -16.00 -4.52
N GLU A 324 13.10 -16.08 -3.22
CA GLU A 324 12.20 -17.04 -2.60
C GLU A 324 11.04 -16.32 -1.94
N ARG A 325 9.89 -16.98 -1.91
CA ARG A 325 8.73 -16.49 -1.17
C ARG A 325 8.98 -16.59 0.32
N ILE A 326 8.63 -15.53 1.03
CA ILE A 326 8.46 -15.60 2.47
C ILE A 326 7.06 -16.15 2.74
N PRO A 327 6.89 -17.18 3.57
CA PRO A 327 5.58 -17.75 3.92
C PRO A 327 4.61 -16.66 4.38
N ASP A 328 3.38 -16.63 3.84
CA ASP A 328 2.60 -15.40 3.78
C ASP A 328 1.31 -15.40 4.60
N ALA A 329 1.11 -14.28 5.29
CA ALA A 329 -0.16 -13.87 5.86
C ALA A 329 -1.19 -13.44 4.80
N GLU A 330 -0.76 -12.99 3.61
CA GLU A 330 -1.65 -12.59 2.51
C GLU A 330 -2.55 -13.72 2.01
N THR A 331 -2.10 -14.97 2.13
CA THR A 331 -2.92 -16.16 1.88
C THR A 331 -4.14 -16.20 2.81
N ARG A 332 -4.04 -15.63 4.01
CA ARG A 332 -5.16 -15.56 4.95
C ARG A 332 -6.18 -14.49 4.57
N PHE A 333 -5.75 -13.35 4.01
CA PHE A 333 -6.68 -12.32 3.52
C PHE A 333 -7.50 -12.86 2.34
N ALA A 334 -6.87 -13.50 1.39
CA ALA A 334 -7.54 -14.17 0.28
C ALA A 334 -8.47 -15.30 0.75
N ALA A 335 -8.06 -16.09 1.75
CA ALA A 335 -8.88 -17.15 2.34
C ALA A 335 -10.11 -16.59 3.09
N VAL A 336 -9.95 -15.50 3.85
CA VAL A 336 -11.07 -14.82 4.53
C VAL A 336 -12.02 -14.18 3.51
N ALA A 337 -11.51 -13.64 2.41
CA ALA A 337 -12.33 -13.11 1.32
C ALA A 337 -13.04 -14.22 0.52
N ALA A 338 -12.45 -15.41 0.44
CA ALA A 338 -13.00 -16.57 -0.27
C ALA A 338 -14.05 -17.35 0.54
N GLU A 339 -14.24 -17.09 1.84
CA GLU A 339 -15.32 -17.72 2.61
C GLU A 339 -16.70 -17.36 2.00
N PRO A 340 -17.53 -18.35 1.61
CA PRO A 340 -18.85 -18.11 1.05
C PRO A 340 -19.74 -17.45 2.12
N GLY A 341 -19.98 -16.15 2.04
CA GLY A 341 -20.64 -15.49 3.15
C GLY A 341 -21.21 -14.09 2.99
N GLY A 342 -21.55 -13.66 1.78
CA GLY A 342 -22.16 -12.33 1.61
C GLY A 342 -23.33 -12.07 2.57
N PHE A 343 -24.23 -13.03 2.75
CA PHE A 343 -25.34 -12.95 3.72
C PHE A 343 -24.87 -13.14 5.17
N ARG A 344 -23.91 -14.02 5.41
CA ARG A 344 -23.34 -14.25 6.75
C ARG A 344 -22.53 -13.04 7.24
N THR A 345 -21.83 -12.36 6.34
CA THR A 345 -21.09 -11.12 6.64
C THR A 345 -22.06 -10.00 7.04
N LEU A 346 -23.18 -9.81 6.33
CA LEU A 346 -24.22 -8.86 6.71
C LEU A 346 -24.84 -9.21 8.08
N ALA A 347 -25.08 -10.51 8.35
CA ALA A 347 -25.59 -10.97 9.64
C ALA A 347 -24.58 -10.75 10.78
N ARG A 348 -23.27 -10.95 10.54
CA ARG A 348 -22.20 -10.61 11.51
C ARG A 348 -22.11 -9.11 11.77
N ILE A 349 -22.24 -8.28 10.74
CA ILE A 349 -22.25 -6.82 10.84
C ILE A 349 -23.45 -6.31 11.68
N ALA A 350 -24.58 -7.01 11.61
CA ALA A 350 -25.80 -6.63 12.34
C ALA A 350 -25.84 -7.09 13.81
N ARG A 351 -24.90 -7.93 14.27
CA ARG A 351 -24.89 -8.44 15.65
C ARG A 351 -24.51 -7.36 16.66
N PRO A 352 -25.07 -7.40 17.91
CA PRO A 352 -24.54 -6.64 19.03
C PRO A 352 -23.04 -6.96 19.24
N GLY A 353 -22.22 -5.99 19.60
CA GLY A 353 -20.78 -6.16 19.76
C GLY A 353 -19.95 -6.05 18.46
N ALA A 354 -20.59 -5.90 17.30
CA ALA A 354 -19.86 -5.75 16.02
C ALA A 354 -18.99 -4.47 15.93
N LEU A 355 -19.13 -3.56 16.90
CA LEU A 355 -18.30 -2.34 17.00
C LEU A 355 -17.08 -2.52 17.89
N ASP A 356 -16.98 -3.63 18.61
CA ASP A 356 -15.79 -3.93 19.40
C ASP A 356 -14.63 -4.30 18.47
N PRO A 357 -13.42 -3.79 18.71
CA PRO A 357 -12.25 -4.19 17.95
C PRO A 357 -12.05 -5.71 18.08
N PRO A 358 -11.58 -6.41 17.05
CA PRO A 358 -11.25 -7.83 17.16
C PRO A 358 -10.22 -8.01 18.27
N SER A 359 -10.46 -8.97 19.17
CA SER A 359 -9.48 -9.30 20.18
C SER A 359 -8.20 -9.78 19.49
N THR A 360 -7.06 -9.29 19.94
CA THR A 360 -5.73 -9.67 19.41
C THR A 360 -5.35 -11.11 19.77
N LEU A 361 -6.25 -11.88 20.39
CA LEU A 361 -5.99 -13.20 21.01
C LEU A 361 -6.75 -14.37 20.37
N ASP A 362 -7.52 -14.17 19.29
CA ASP A 362 -8.11 -15.30 18.58
C ASP A 362 -7.13 -15.79 17.49
N PRO A 363 -6.74 -17.09 17.54
CA PRO A 363 -5.75 -17.69 16.64
C PRO A 363 -6.20 -17.77 15.17
#